data_8ffcde8313dc0772f352b1d0fb153100
#
_entry.id   8ffcde8313dc0772f352b1d0fb153100
#
_cell.length_a   1.000
_cell.length_b   1.000
_cell.length_c   1.000
_cell.angle_alpha   90.00
_cell.angle_beta   90.00
_cell.angle_gamma   90.00
#
_symmetry.space_group_name_H-M   'P 1'
#
loop_
_entity.id
_entity.type
_entity.pdbx_description
1 polymer ?
#
loop_
_entity_poly.entity_id
_entity_poly.type
_entity_poly.pdbx_seq_one_letter_code
_entity_poly.pdbx_strand_id
1 'polypeptide(L)'
;MQLLLHSIYRKIDENRILWYIFIQYVPRKAVFILGNGDKLLIEPVAYIKNGYKEKFGVPRQSGLAPSVKSVIEFCDGYKDENMLRDIEQYSHLWLVWGFSQNNGQWSPTVRPPRLGGNKRVGVFATRSPFRPNSLGLSCVKLEEVVNAKKGNLLIVSGADLADNTPIYDIKPYLPFTDSHPQAVAGFSEPVREYALNVEFCKELLSKIDFSKQNALIKILEHDPRPSYQDDPEREYGMRFADYEIFFRVLDDTLTVTRVEVI
;
A
#
# COMPACT_ATOMS: atom_id res chain seq x y z
N MET A 1 6.22 25.73 -28.11
CA MET A 1 5.94 25.06 -26.80
C MET A 1 7.06 25.31 -25.78
N GLN A 2 8.35 25.39 -26.17
CA GLN A 2 9.44 25.77 -25.24
C GLN A 2 9.45 27.25 -24.81
N LEU A 3 8.96 28.16 -25.65
CA LEU A 3 8.90 29.59 -25.33
C LEU A 3 7.79 30.01 -24.36
N LEU A 4 6.74 29.19 -24.22
CA LEU A 4 5.68 29.47 -23.22
C LEU A 4 6.10 29.09 -21.79
N LEU A 5 6.94 28.09 -21.63
CA LEU A 5 7.47 27.66 -20.34
C LEU A 5 8.43 28.70 -19.74
N HIS A 6 9.23 29.38 -20.57
CA HIS A 6 10.19 30.40 -20.12
C HIS A 6 9.51 31.68 -19.61
N SER A 7 8.33 32.03 -20.12
CA SER A 7 7.55 33.20 -19.68
C SER A 7 6.85 33.00 -18.34
N ILE A 8 6.54 31.75 -18.01
CA ILE A 8 5.90 31.41 -16.72
C ILE A 8 6.92 31.41 -15.56
N TYR A 9 8.18 31.04 -15.84
CA TYR A 9 9.24 30.99 -14.83
C TYR A 9 9.72 32.36 -14.34
N ARG A 10 9.50 33.46 -15.05
CA ARG A 10 9.95 34.81 -14.67
C ARG A 10 8.98 35.60 -13.76
N LYS A 11 7.79 35.08 -13.46
CA LYS A 11 6.75 35.79 -12.71
C LYS A 11 6.44 35.24 -11.31
N ILE A 12 7.21 34.27 -10.81
CA ILE A 12 6.89 33.57 -9.55
C ILE A 12 8.05 33.69 -8.53
N ASP A 13 8.52 34.92 -8.28
CA ASP A 13 9.60 35.12 -7.29
C ASP A 13 9.12 35.79 -5.97
N GLU A 14 7.83 35.99 -5.76
CA GLU A 14 7.33 36.66 -4.56
C GLU A 14 6.43 35.84 -3.61
N ASN A 15 6.18 34.52 -3.87
CA ASN A 15 5.36 33.73 -2.93
C ASN A 15 5.86 32.28 -2.74
N ARG A 16 6.86 32.12 -1.88
CA ARG A 16 7.39 30.79 -1.46
C ARG A 16 6.33 29.85 -0.87
N ILE A 17 5.19 30.33 -0.41
CA ILE A 17 4.12 29.55 0.20
C ILE A 17 3.25 28.84 -0.88
N LEU A 18 3.03 29.46 -2.02
CA LEU A 18 2.29 28.85 -3.14
C LEU A 18 3.05 27.70 -3.82
N TRP A 19 4.38 27.74 -3.79
CA TRP A 19 5.23 26.66 -4.31
C TRP A 19 5.09 25.34 -3.53
N TYR A 20 4.94 25.42 -2.21
CA TYR A 20 4.79 24.22 -1.36
C TYR A 20 3.44 23.52 -1.58
N ILE A 21 2.39 24.27 -1.87
CA ILE A 21 1.04 23.74 -2.15
C ILE A 21 0.99 23.14 -3.57
N PHE A 22 1.69 23.71 -4.54
CA PHE A 22 1.69 23.22 -5.92
C PHE A 22 2.50 21.92 -6.11
N ILE A 23 3.57 21.72 -5.32
CA ILE A 23 4.38 20.49 -5.38
C ILE A 23 3.65 19.28 -4.77
N GLN A 24 2.72 19.47 -3.85
CA GLN A 24 1.91 18.37 -3.31
C GLN A 24 0.80 17.88 -4.25
N TYR A 25 0.49 18.63 -5.32
CA TYR A 25 -0.65 18.33 -6.21
C TYR A 25 -0.28 17.95 -7.65
N VAL A 26 1.00 17.84 -7.98
CA VAL A 26 1.39 17.26 -9.27
C VAL A 26 1.27 15.74 -9.17
N PRO A 27 0.30 15.10 -9.86
CA PRO A 27 0.24 13.65 -9.90
C PRO A 27 1.59 13.13 -10.41
N ARG A 28 2.23 12.23 -9.63
CA ARG A 28 3.50 11.63 -10.03
C ARG A 28 3.25 10.76 -11.25
N LYS A 29 3.51 11.28 -12.44
CA LYS A 29 3.44 10.52 -13.69
C LYS A 29 4.54 9.48 -13.67
N ALA A 30 4.18 8.20 -13.76
CA ALA A 30 5.16 7.15 -13.97
C ALA A 30 5.55 7.13 -15.46
N VAL A 31 6.85 7.14 -15.72
CA VAL A 31 7.39 7.13 -17.09
C VAL A 31 8.01 5.77 -17.38
N PHE A 32 7.50 5.06 -18.39
CA PHE A 32 8.06 3.81 -18.89
C PHE A 32 8.79 4.04 -20.21
N ILE A 33 9.89 3.32 -20.43
CA ILE A 33 10.65 3.36 -21.68
C ILE A 33 10.23 2.17 -22.53
N LEU A 34 9.71 2.43 -23.73
CA LEU A 34 9.43 1.40 -24.74
C LEU A 34 10.71 1.00 -25.48
N GLY A 35 10.70 -0.15 -26.16
CA GLY A 35 11.88 -0.80 -26.73
C GLY A 35 12.75 0.03 -27.69
N ASN A 36 12.25 1.14 -28.23
CA ASN A 36 13.00 2.07 -29.09
C ASN A 36 13.54 3.30 -28.32
N GLY A 37 13.61 3.23 -26.99
CA GLY A 37 13.98 4.38 -26.16
C GLY A 37 12.81 5.34 -25.89
N ASP A 38 11.62 5.05 -26.41
CA ASP A 38 10.42 5.82 -26.13
C ASP A 38 9.96 5.58 -24.69
N LYS A 39 9.47 6.63 -24.05
CA LYS A 39 8.93 6.59 -22.70
C LYS A 39 7.42 6.47 -22.76
N LEU A 40 6.86 5.42 -22.17
CA LEU A 40 5.42 5.36 -21.91
C LEU A 40 5.12 6.17 -20.64
N LEU A 41 4.30 7.19 -20.76
CA LEU A 41 3.79 7.94 -19.64
C LEU A 41 2.47 7.31 -19.19
N ILE A 42 2.42 6.83 -17.95
CA ILE A 42 1.17 6.42 -17.31
C ILE A 42 0.78 7.41 -16.22
N GLU A 43 -0.52 7.63 -16.05
CA GLU A 43 -1.07 8.53 -15.06
C GLU A 43 -1.92 7.74 -14.07
N PRO A 44 -1.97 8.15 -12.79
CA PRO A 44 -2.89 7.55 -11.84
C PRO A 44 -4.34 7.70 -12.30
N VAL A 45 -5.08 6.60 -12.35
CA VAL A 45 -6.51 6.60 -12.60
C VAL A 45 -7.31 6.76 -11.30
N ALA A 46 -6.70 6.38 -10.17
CA ALA A 46 -7.30 6.43 -8.84
C ALA A 46 -6.25 6.50 -7.74
N TYR A 47 -6.71 6.79 -6.53
CA TYR A 47 -5.92 6.68 -5.30
C TYR A 47 -6.66 5.82 -4.28
N ILE A 48 -5.92 5.01 -3.53
CA ILE A 48 -6.50 4.27 -2.41
C ILE A 48 -6.51 5.11 -1.14
N LYS A 49 -7.60 5.03 -0.38
CA LYS A 49 -7.79 5.66 0.93
C LYS A 49 -8.04 4.60 1.98
N ASN A 50 -7.23 4.60 3.03
CA ASN A 50 -7.35 3.64 4.12
C ASN A 50 -6.67 4.12 5.42
N GLY A 51 -6.63 3.24 6.43
CA GLY A 51 -6.02 3.52 7.72
C GLY A 51 -4.50 3.36 7.76
N TYR A 52 -3.83 2.92 6.68
CA TYR A 52 -2.38 2.70 6.65
C TYR A 52 -1.64 3.99 6.33
N LYS A 53 -1.51 4.88 7.31
CA LYS A 53 -0.91 6.22 7.13
C LYS A 53 0.59 6.19 6.89
N GLU A 54 1.26 5.14 7.35
CA GLU A 54 2.71 4.96 7.24
C GLU A 54 3.04 3.61 6.62
N LYS A 55 4.26 3.47 6.11
CA LYS A 55 4.79 2.20 5.60
C LYS A 55 4.81 1.11 6.68
N PHE A 56 5.03 1.51 7.91
CA PHE A 56 5.00 0.65 9.07
C PHE A 56 3.53 0.32 9.40
N GLY A 57 3.20 -0.96 9.50
CA GLY A 57 1.82 -1.41 9.70
C GLY A 57 1.02 -1.70 8.43
N VAL A 58 1.56 -1.41 7.23
CA VAL A 58 0.97 -1.92 5.98
C VAL A 58 1.19 -3.43 5.92
N PRO A 59 0.16 -4.26 5.64
CA PRO A 59 0.33 -5.70 5.46
C PRO A 59 1.39 -5.99 4.40
N ARG A 60 2.21 -7.03 4.64
CA ARG A 60 3.32 -7.37 3.75
C ARG A 60 2.87 -7.91 2.39
N GLN A 61 1.65 -8.41 2.29
CA GLN A 61 1.02 -8.93 1.08
C GLN A 61 -0.49 -8.69 1.13
N SER A 62 -1.11 -8.59 -0.04
CA SER A 62 -2.56 -8.51 -0.15
C SER A 62 -3.23 -9.77 0.43
N GLY A 63 -4.42 -9.60 0.96
CA GLY A 63 -5.22 -10.67 1.55
C GLY A 63 -4.87 -11.03 3.00
N LEU A 64 -3.75 -10.55 3.57
CA LEU A 64 -3.38 -10.85 4.96
C LEU A 64 -4.26 -10.14 6.00
N ALA A 65 -4.83 -8.99 5.67
CA ALA A 65 -5.74 -8.24 6.54
C ALA A 65 -7.12 -8.05 5.86
N PRO A 66 -7.91 -9.13 5.67
CA PRO A 66 -9.16 -9.09 4.90
C PRO A 66 -10.27 -8.27 5.59
N SER A 67 -10.16 -7.99 6.88
CA SER A 67 -11.10 -7.16 7.62
C SER A 67 -10.90 -5.65 7.39
N VAL A 68 -9.76 -5.24 6.84
CA VAL A 68 -9.47 -3.83 6.58
C VAL A 68 -10.08 -3.44 5.23
N LYS A 69 -11.04 -2.52 5.29
CA LYS A 69 -11.64 -1.92 4.10
C LYS A 69 -10.83 -0.71 3.65
N SER A 70 -10.72 -0.55 2.35
CA SER A 70 -10.12 0.60 1.68
C SER A 70 -11.08 1.14 0.64
N VAL A 71 -10.97 2.44 0.36
CA VAL A 71 -11.77 3.12 -0.66
C VAL A 71 -10.84 3.47 -1.83
N ILE A 72 -11.23 3.11 -3.03
CA ILE A 72 -10.56 3.54 -4.26
C ILE A 72 -11.34 4.74 -4.80
N GLU A 73 -10.71 5.90 -4.81
CA GLU A 73 -11.24 7.16 -5.33
C GLU A 73 -10.64 7.45 -6.70
N PHE A 74 -11.50 7.55 -7.72
CA PHE A 74 -11.06 7.86 -9.08
C PHE A 74 -10.68 9.32 -9.25
N CYS A 75 -9.64 9.58 -10.03
CA CYS A 75 -9.20 10.92 -10.40
C CYS A 75 -10.21 11.59 -11.35
N ASP A 76 -10.16 12.92 -11.42
CA ASP A 76 -10.91 13.68 -12.41
C ASP A 76 -10.52 13.20 -13.83
N GLY A 77 -11.52 12.98 -14.67
CA GLY A 77 -11.34 12.36 -15.99
C GLY A 77 -11.54 10.84 -16.03
N TYR A 78 -11.54 10.17 -14.88
CA TYR A 78 -11.75 8.71 -14.76
C TYR A 78 -12.99 8.36 -13.92
N LYS A 79 -13.95 9.29 -13.82
CA LYS A 79 -15.18 9.14 -13.00
C LYS A 79 -16.42 8.72 -13.81
N ASP A 80 -16.26 8.40 -15.09
CA ASP A 80 -17.34 7.94 -15.94
C ASP A 80 -17.86 6.59 -15.43
N GLU A 81 -19.15 6.50 -15.13
CA GLU A 81 -19.81 5.29 -14.63
C GLU A 81 -19.67 4.10 -15.58
N ASN A 82 -19.56 4.36 -16.89
CA ASN A 82 -19.37 3.31 -17.88
C ASN A 82 -18.04 2.56 -17.73
N MET A 83 -17.03 3.16 -17.10
CA MET A 83 -15.75 2.50 -16.81
C MET A 83 -15.88 1.38 -15.78
N LEU A 84 -16.92 1.43 -14.94
CA LEU A 84 -17.21 0.44 -13.90
C LEU A 84 -18.38 -0.48 -14.25
N ARG A 85 -18.94 -0.36 -15.47
CA ARG A 85 -20.04 -1.21 -15.88
C ARG A 85 -19.67 -2.68 -15.76
N ASP A 86 -20.51 -3.47 -15.10
CA ASP A 86 -20.36 -4.91 -14.88
C ASP A 86 -19.19 -5.32 -13.98
N ILE A 87 -18.47 -4.39 -13.32
CA ILE A 87 -17.35 -4.71 -12.43
C ILE A 87 -17.79 -5.49 -11.19
N GLU A 88 -19.02 -5.29 -10.73
CA GLU A 88 -19.63 -5.98 -9.60
C GLU A 88 -19.88 -7.48 -9.83
N GLN A 89 -19.75 -7.95 -11.06
CA GLN A 89 -19.79 -9.40 -11.37
C GLN A 89 -18.52 -10.12 -10.91
N TYR A 90 -17.45 -9.38 -10.57
CA TYR A 90 -16.17 -9.94 -10.15
C TYR A 90 -15.99 -9.80 -8.64
N SER A 91 -15.60 -10.88 -8.00
CA SER A 91 -15.35 -10.88 -6.55
C SER A 91 -13.99 -10.28 -6.17
N HIS A 92 -13.01 -10.31 -7.08
CA HIS A 92 -11.66 -9.84 -6.85
C HIS A 92 -11.13 -9.04 -8.03
N LEU A 93 -10.24 -8.10 -7.72
CA LEU A 93 -9.61 -7.21 -8.68
C LEU A 93 -8.09 -7.22 -8.50
N TRP A 94 -7.36 -7.17 -9.60
CA TRP A 94 -5.96 -6.79 -9.63
C TRP A 94 -5.83 -5.27 -9.62
N LEU A 95 -5.00 -4.74 -8.71
CA LEU A 95 -4.58 -3.35 -8.70
C LEU A 95 -3.13 -3.27 -9.18
N VAL A 96 -2.87 -2.48 -10.22
CA VAL A 96 -1.52 -2.07 -10.64
C VAL A 96 -1.25 -0.70 -10.06
N TRP A 97 -0.25 -0.58 -9.19
CA TRP A 97 -0.03 0.63 -8.40
C TRP A 97 1.45 0.99 -8.27
N GLY A 98 1.76 2.18 -7.77
CA GLY A 98 3.12 2.67 -7.62
C GLY A 98 3.58 2.77 -6.18
N PHE A 99 4.81 2.33 -5.89
CA PHE A 99 5.44 2.55 -4.59
C PHE A 99 5.78 4.04 -4.41
N SER A 100 4.79 4.84 -3.98
CA SER A 100 4.86 6.31 -3.89
C SER A 100 5.89 6.80 -2.86
N GLN A 101 6.24 5.97 -1.87
CA GLN A 101 7.21 6.28 -0.83
C GLN A 101 8.64 5.83 -1.18
N ASN A 102 8.86 5.27 -2.37
CA ASN A 102 10.19 4.94 -2.87
C ASN A 102 10.74 6.12 -3.69
N ASN A 103 11.91 6.64 -3.31
CA ASN A 103 12.55 7.79 -3.97
C ASN A 103 13.22 7.44 -5.32
N GLY A 104 12.74 6.39 -6.02
CA GLY A 104 13.27 5.97 -7.32
C GLY A 104 14.59 5.21 -7.25
N GLN A 105 15.09 4.93 -6.06
CA GLN A 105 16.29 4.10 -5.88
C GLN A 105 15.98 2.64 -6.14
N TRP A 106 16.84 1.98 -6.90
CA TRP A 106 16.74 0.55 -7.15
C TRP A 106 18.12 -0.12 -7.09
N SER A 107 18.12 -1.44 -6.93
CA SER A 107 19.33 -2.24 -6.93
C SER A 107 19.07 -3.58 -7.61
N PRO A 108 20.01 -4.13 -8.40
CA PRO A 108 19.86 -5.44 -9.02
C PRO A 108 19.67 -6.58 -8.01
N THR A 109 20.13 -6.38 -6.78
CA THR A 109 19.94 -7.34 -5.68
C THR A 109 19.43 -6.64 -4.44
N VAL A 110 18.59 -7.33 -3.67
CA VAL A 110 18.06 -6.85 -2.39
C VAL A 110 18.32 -7.88 -1.28
N ARG A 111 18.15 -7.47 -0.04
CA ARG A 111 18.23 -8.33 1.14
C ARG A 111 16.85 -8.53 1.72
N PRO A 112 16.16 -9.63 1.37
CA PRO A 112 14.85 -9.90 1.95
C PRO A 112 14.98 -10.07 3.46
N PRO A 113 14.19 -9.35 4.25
CA PRO A 113 14.22 -9.49 5.70
C PRO A 113 13.97 -10.93 6.17
N ARG A 114 13.11 -11.65 5.47
CA ARG A 114 12.78 -13.06 5.75
C ARG A 114 13.97 -14.03 5.62
N LEU A 115 15.05 -13.62 4.98
CA LEU A 115 16.31 -14.38 4.89
C LEU A 115 17.35 -13.87 5.91
N GLY A 116 16.90 -13.27 7.03
CA GLY A 116 17.76 -12.73 8.08
C GLY A 116 18.54 -11.46 7.69
N GLY A 117 18.18 -10.82 6.56
CA GLY A 117 18.80 -9.57 6.10
C GLY A 117 20.25 -9.70 5.59
N ASN A 118 20.88 -10.89 5.69
CA ASN A 118 22.25 -11.12 5.27
C ASN A 118 22.39 -11.68 3.86
N LYS A 119 21.43 -12.47 3.40
CA LYS A 119 21.44 -13.09 2.08
C LYS A 119 20.90 -12.10 1.03
N ARG A 120 21.67 -11.89 -0.05
CA ARG A 120 21.22 -11.10 -1.21
C ARG A 120 20.57 -12.02 -2.24
N VAL A 121 19.48 -11.55 -2.82
CA VAL A 121 18.79 -12.22 -3.94
C VAL A 121 18.50 -11.22 -5.06
N GLY A 122 18.29 -11.69 -6.28
CA GLY A 122 17.91 -10.84 -7.40
C GLY A 122 16.59 -10.10 -7.11
N VAL A 123 16.50 -8.84 -7.50
CA VAL A 123 15.31 -8.00 -7.23
C VAL A 123 14.05 -8.60 -7.85
N PHE A 124 14.15 -9.26 -8.99
CA PHE A 124 13.01 -9.91 -9.66
C PHE A 124 12.57 -11.22 -8.99
N ALA A 125 13.40 -11.79 -8.12
CA ALA A 125 12.99 -12.89 -7.24
C ALA A 125 12.26 -12.41 -5.98
N THR A 126 11.92 -11.13 -5.88
CA THR A 126 11.25 -10.51 -4.73
C THR A 126 10.12 -9.59 -5.16
N ARG A 127 9.31 -9.17 -4.19
CA ARG A 127 8.32 -8.08 -4.34
C ARG A 127 8.81 -6.78 -3.71
N SER A 128 10.12 -6.58 -3.63
CA SER A 128 10.75 -5.37 -3.08
C SER A 128 10.35 -4.12 -3.88
N PRO A 129 10.11 -2.98 -3.20
CA PRO A 129 9.88 -1.68 -3.87
C PRO A 129 11.12 -1.15 -4.59
N PHE A 130 12.34 -1.62 -4.22
CA PHE A 130 13.62 -1.16 -4.80
C PHE A 130 13.91 -1.84 -6.14
N ARG A 131 12.99 -1.69 -7.07
CA ARG A 131 13.02 -2.29 -8.42
C ARG A 131 13.02 -1.21 -9.50
N PRO A 132 13.47 -1.52 -10.74
CA PRO A 132 13.62 -0.51 -11.81
C PRO A 132 12.34 0.29 -12.07
N ASN A 133 11.21 -0.40 -12.20
CA ASN A 133 9.90 0.23 -12.27
C ASN A 133 9.21 -0.04 -10.93
N SER A 134 9.14 0.94 -10.05
CA SER A 134 8.59 0.80 -8.70
C SER A 134 7.06 0.55 -8.73
N LEU A 135 6.63 -0.53 -9.42
CA LEU A 135 5.25 -0.96 -9.52
C LEU A 135 4.96 -2.11 -8.56
N GLY A 136 3.78 -2.06 -7.98
CA GLY A 136 3.16 -3.13 -7.21
C GLY A 136 1.99 -3.76 -7.95
N LEU A 137 1.65 -4.99 -7.58
CA LEU A 137 0.49 -5.73 -8.06
C LEU A 137 -0.15 -6.41 -6.86
N SER A 138 -1.43 -6.11 -6.62
CA SER A 138 -2.17 -6.64 -5.47
C SER A 138 -3.53 -7.16 -5.90
N CYS A 139 -3.88 -8.36 -5.45
CA CYS A 139 -5.23 -8.89 -5.59
C CYS A 139 -6.05 -8.47 -4.37
N VAL A 140 -7.14 -7.76 -4.57
CA VAL A 140 -8.03 -7.30 -3.52
C VAL A 140 -9.44 -7.85 -3.73
N LYS A 141 -10.20 -8.02 -2.66
CA LYS A 141 -11.61 -8.39 -2.76
C LYS A 141 -12.44 -7.13 -3.02
N LEU A 142 -13.32 -7.17 -4.02
CA LEU A 142 -14.34 -6.15 -4.23
C LEU A 142 -15.48 -6.37 -3.24
N GLU A 143 -15.75 -5.38 -2.41
CA GLU A 143 -16.83 -5.43 -1.41
C GLU A 143 -18.09 -4.72 -1.91
N GLU A 144 -17.91 -3.56 -2.56
CA GLU A 144 -19.04 -2.72 -2.98
C GLU A 144 -18.63 -1.73 -4.06
N VAL A 145 -19.52 -1.42 -4.97
CA VAL A 145 -19.44 -0.28 -5.89
C VAL A 145 -20.40 0.80 -5.39
N VAL A 146 -19.87 1.94 -5.01
CA VAL A 146 -20.65 3.05 -4.45
C VAL A 146 -20.82 4.15 -5.48
N ASN A 147 -22.08 4.43 -5.85
CA ASN A 147 -22.43 5.56 -6.70
C ASN A 147 -22.55 6.83 -5.84
N ALA A 148 -21.55 7.69 -5.87
CA ALA A 148 -21.52 8.91 -5.11
C ALA A 148 -21.71 10.14 -6.01
N LYS A 149 -22.24 11.24 -5.43
CA LYS A 149 -22.46 12.51 -6.17
C LYS A 149 -21.21 13.10 -6.82
N LYS A 150 -20.00 12.71 -6.33
CA LYS A 150 -18.70 13.20 -6.83
C LYS A 150 -17.99 12.19 -7.74
N GLY A 151 -18.64 11.13 -8.15
CA GLY A 151 -18.10 10.02 -8.92
C GLY A 151 -18.15 8.71 -8.16
N ASN A 152 -18.02 7.61 -8.89
CA ASN A 152 -18.08 6.28 -8.32
C ASN A 152 -16.85 5.97 -7.47
N LEU A 153 -17.03 5.12 -6.45
CA LEU A 153 -15.99 4.62 -5.56
C LEU A 153 -16.04 3.10 -5.56
N LEU A 154 -14.89 2.45 -5.37
CA LEU A 154 -14.84 1.02 -5.06
C LEU A 154 -14.45 0.83 -3.60
N ILE A 155 -15.23 0.06 -2.87
CA ILE A 155 -14.86 -0.43 -1.55
C ILE A 155 -14.19 -1.79 -1.75
N VAL A 156 -12.96 -1.92 -1.31
CA VAL A 156 -12.18 -3.16 -1.40
C VAL A 156 -11.65 -3.56 -0.03
N SER A 157 -11.32 -4.84 0.12
CA SER A 157 -10.67 -5.34 1.33
C SER A 157 -9.40 -6.15 1.00
N GLY A 158 -8.52 -6.30 2.01
CA GLY A 158 -7.28 -7.04 1.85
C GLY A 158 -6.17 -6.32 1.07
N ALA A 159 -6.26 -4.99 0.92
CA ALA A 159 -5.19 -4.22 0.28
C ALA A 159 -3.93 -4.14 1.16
N ASP A 160 -2.76 -4.17 0.50
CA ASP A 160 -1.42 -4.00 1.09
C ASP A 160 -0.74 -2.70 0.59
N LEU A 161 -1.54 -1.67 0.39
CA LEU A 161 -1.13 -0.35 -0.09
C LEU A 161 -1.26 0.68 1.04
N ALA A 162 -0.26 1.54 1.18
CA ALA A 162 -0.35 2.69 2.07
C ALA A 162 -1.43 3.68 1.59
N ASP A 163 -1.95 4.48 2.50
CA ASP A 163 -2.89 5.56 2.20
C ASP A 163 -2.33 6.49 1.12
N ASN A 164 -3.19 6.99 0.23
CA ASN A 164 -2.82 7.83 -0.91
C ASN A 164 -1.87 7.18 -1.93
N THR A 165 -1.78 5.85 -1.99
CA THR A 165 -1.01 5.18 -3.05
C THR A 165 -1.72 5.33 -4.40
N PRO A 166 -1.01 5.75 -5.47
CA PRO A 166 -1.58 5.88 -6.81
C PRO A 166 -1.83 4.51 -7.43
N ILE A 167 -3.00 4.34 -8.03
CA ILE A 167 -3.41 3.19 -8.82
C ILE A 167 -3.39 3.59 -10.29
N TYR A 168 -2.71 2.82 -11.12
CA TYR A 168 -2.54 3.07 -12.55
C TYR A 168 -3.46 2.24 -13.43
N ASP A 169 -3.90 1.07 -12.95
CA ASP A 169 -4.82 0.20 -13.66
C ASP A 169 -5.56 -0.73 -12.70
N ILE A 170 -6.76 -1.12 -13.10
CA ILE A 170 -7.61 -2.07 -12.38
C ILE A 170 -8.07 -3.13 -13.38
N LYS A 171 -7.89 -4.41 -13.05
CA LYS A 171 -8.32 -5.52 -13.89
C LYS A 171 -9.11 -6.54 -13.07
N PRO A 172 -10.09 -7.23 -13.65
CA PRO A 172 -10.75 -8.34 -12.96
C PRO A 172 -9.78 -9.49 -12.71
N TYR A 173 -9.92 -10.14 -11.55
CA TYR A 173 -9.25 -11.41 -11.27
C TYR A 173 -10.07 -12.55 -11.90
N LEU A 174 -9.39 -13.40 -12.68
CA LEU A 174 -10.00 -14.51 -13.40
C LEU A 174 -9.50 -15.83 -12.81
N PRO A 175 -10.28 -16.53 -11.95
CA PRO A 175 -9.81 -17.73 -11.23
C PRO A 175 -9.27 -18.84 -12.14
N PHE A 176 -9.83 -18.98 -13.32
CA PHE A 176 -9.44 -20.04 -14.26
C PHE A 176 -8.06 -19.83 -14.89
N THR A 177 -7.54 -18.60 -14.90
CA THR A 177 -6.22 -18.27 -15.45
C THR A 177 -5.24 -17.73 -14.41
N ASP A 178 -5.72 -17.05 -13.36
CA ASP A 178 -4.85 -16.38 -12.38
C ASP A 178 -4.51 -17.28 -11.18
N SER A 179 -5.31 -18.34 -10.95
CA SER A 179 -5.10 -19.24 -9.81
C SER A 179 -4.18 -20.41 -10.18
N HIS A 180 -3.05 -20.50 -9.50
CA HIS A 180 -2.09 -21.59 -9.61
C HIS A 180 -1.83 -22.21 -8.23
N PRO A 181 -2.75 -23.07 -7.70
CA PRO A 181 -2.63 -23.61 -6.33
C PRO A 181 -1.36 -24.42 -6.08
N GLN A 182 -0.74 -24.95 -7.14
CA GLN A 182 0.46 -25.79 -7.08
C GLN A 182 1.76 -24.99 -7.33
N ALA A 183 1.67 -23.65 -7.46
CA ALA A 183 2.83 -22.80 -7.66
C ALA A 183 3.75 -22.85 -6.44
N VAL A 184 5.07 -22.98 -6.67
CA VAL A 184 6.09 -22.98 -5.63
C VAL A 184 6.48 -21.55 -5.28
N ALA A 185 6.42 -21.21 -3.99
CA ALA A 185 6.66 -19.84 -3.50
C ALA A 185 8.14 -19.54 -3.13
N GLY A 186 9.06 -20.48 -3.38
CA GLY A 186 10.48 -20.32 -3.12
C GLY A 186 10.77 -20.06 -1.63
N PHE A 187 11.60 -19.07 -1.32
CA PHE A 187 11.95 -18.75 0.07
C PHE A 187 10.78 -18.15 0.90
N SER A 188 9.62 -17.91 0.30
CA SER A 188 8.44 -17.41 0.99
C SER A 188 7.57 -18.51 1.62
N GLU A 189 7.77 -19.78 1.25
CA GLU A 189 6.99 -20.92 1.73
C GLU A 189 6.96 -21.07 3.27
N PRO A 190 8.11 -21.04 3.97
CA PRO A 190 8.14 -21.31 5.41
C PRO A 190 7.44 -20.26 6.29
N VAL A 191 7.03 -19.15 5.72
CA VAL A 191 6.54 -17.99 6.48
C VAL A 191 5.03 -17.82 6.36
N ARG A 192 4.36 -18.75 5.66
CA ARG A 192 2.91 -18.67 5.43
C ARG A 192 2.08 -18.80 6.71
N GLU A 193 2.63 -19.45 7.73
CA GLU A 193 1.94 -19.70 9.01
C GLU A 193 2.43 -18.86 10.19
N TYR A 194 3.37 -17.93 9.96
CA TYR A 194 3.89 -17.08 11.04
C TYR A 194 2.86 -16.01 11.44
N ALA A 195 2.33 -16.14 12.60
CA ALA A 195 1.51 -15.12 13.27
C ALA A 195 1.92 -15.00 14.73
N LEU A 196 1.99 -13.77 15.23
CA LEU A 196 2.22 -13.50 16.66
C LEU A 196 0.94 -13.66 17.44
N ASN A 197 1.06 -14.11 18.69
CA ASN A 197 0.00 -13.99 19.67
C ASN A 197 -0.11 -12.52 20.09
N VAL A 198 -1.29 -11.91 19.95
CA VAL A 198 -1.49 -10.50 20.29
C VAL A 198 -2.17 -10.38 21.65
N GLU A 199 -1.43 -9.86 22.62
CA GLU A 199 -1.96 -9.45 23.92
C GLU A 199 -2.37 -7.99 23.89
N PHE A 200 -3.67 -7.76 23.96
CA PHE A 200 -4.25 -6.43 23.94
C PHE A 200 -5.22 -6.30 25.13
N CYS A 201 -4.83 -5.59 26.18
CA CYS A 201 -5.70 -5.45 27.34
C CYS A 201 -6.99 -4.68 26.99
N LYS A 202 -8.08 -5.01 27.69
CA LYS A 202 -9.42 -4.48 27.38
C LYS A 202 -9.48 -2.95 27.50
N GLU A 203 -8.77 -2.37 28.45
CA GLU A 203 -8.72 -0.92 28.66
C GLU A 203 -8.10 -0.19 27.48
N LEU A 204 -7.00 -0.70 26.94
CA LEU A 204 -6.36 -0.11 25.75
C LEU A 204 -7.18 -0.36 24.48
N LEU A 205 -7.73 -1.56 24.32
CA LEU A 205 -8.54 -1.91 23.16
C LEU A 205 -9.83 -1.06 23.10
N SER A 206 -10.42 -0.72 24.23
CA SER A 206 -11.61 0.13 24.31
C SER A 206 -11.40 1.57 23.85
N LYS A 207 -10.15 2.05 23.77
CA LYS A 207 -9.82 3.37 23.20
C LYS A 207 -9.95 3.40 21.66
N ILE A 208 -10.01 2.23 21.04
CA ILE A 208 -10.06 2.08 19.59
C ILE A 208 -11.50 1.83 19.17
N ASP A 209 -11.93 2.50 18.12
CA ASP A 209 -13.23 2.32 17.49
C ASP A 209 -13.49 0.83 17.23
N PHE A 210 -14.63 0.32 17.67
CA PHE A 210 -15.00 -1.11 17.57
C PHE A 210 -14.84 -1.64 16.13
N SER A 211 -15.21 -0.82 15.14
CA SER A 211 -15.09 -1.17 13.73
C SER A 211 -13.65 -1.38 13.24
N LYS A 212 -12.65 -0.84 13.97
CA LYS A 212 -11.23 -0.87 13.65
C LYS A 212 -10.44 -1.92 14.44
N GLN A 213 -10.98 -2.42 15.56
CA GLN A 213 -10.28 -3.31 16.49
C GLN A 213 -9.80 -4.60 15.81
N ASN A 214 -10.69 -5.31 15.12
CA ASN A 214 -10.34 -6.57 14.46
C ASN A 214 -9.27 -6.38 13.36
N ALA A 215 -9.37 -5.29 12.61
CA ALA A 215 -8.38 -4.94 11.59
C ALA A 215 -7.00 -4.71 12.21
N LEU A 216 -6.92 -3.95 13.32
CA LEU A 216 -5.67 -3.69 14.02
C LEU A 216 -5.05 -4.98 14.60
N ILE A 217 -5.85 -5.83 15.24
CA ILE A 217 -5.36 -7.11 15.79
C ILE A 217 -4.73 -7.95 14.67
N LYS A 218 -5.39 -8.06 13.51
CA LYS A 218 -4.86 -8.80 12.36
C LYS A 218 -3.55 -8.22 11.82
N ILE A 219 -3.39 -6.91 11.83
CA ILE A 219 -2.12 -6.27 11.45
C ILE A 219 -1.00 -6.63 12.43
N LEU A 220 -1.29 -6.59 13.74
CA LEU A 220 -0.33 -6.91 14.78
C LEU A 220 0.06 -8.40 14.76
N GLU A 221 -0.88 -9.33 14.49
CA GLU A 221 -0.60 -10.75 14.30
C GLU A 221 0.46 -11.00 13.18
N HIS A 222 0.51 -10.15 12.17
CA HIS A 222 1.46 -10.27 11.06
C HIS A 222 2.83 -9.61 11.31
N ASP A 223 3.16 -9.35 12.56
CA ASP A 223 4.43 -8.76 13.00
C ASP A 223 4.82 -7.51 12.19
N PRO A 224 4.31 -6.34 12.57
CA PRO A 224 4.62 -5.11 11.83
C PRO A 224 6.08 -4.66 11.98
N ARG A 225 6.89 -5.24 12.89
CA ARG A 225 8.28 -4.86 13.10
C ARG A 225 9.11 -4.96 11.82
N PRO A 226 10.13 -4.09 11.67
CA PRO A 226 11.19 -4.34 10.72
C PRO A 226 11.87 -5.68 11.08
N SER A 227 11.86 -6.63 10.16
CA SER A 227 12.27 -8.03 10.39
C SER A 227 13.76 -8.24 10.69
N TYR A 228 14.57 -7.16 10.68
CA TYR A 228 15.97 -7.16 11.14
C TYR A 228 16.10 -6.63 12.59
N GLN A 229 14.99 -6.31 13.23
CA GLN A 229 14.97 -5.81 14.61
C GLN A 229 14.30 -6.88 15.49
N ASP A 230 15.12 -7.54 16.29
CA ASP A 230 14.68 -8.51 17.28
C ASP A 230 15.28 -8.09 18.63
N ASP A 231 14.64 -7.09 19.23
CA ASP A 231 15.02 -6.53 20.52
C ASP A 231 13.78 -6.57 21.45
N PRO A 232 13.73 -7.49 22.40
CA PRO A 232 12.57 -7.68 23.28
C PRO A 232 12.32 -6.51 24.23
N GLU A 233 13.35 -5.71 24.55
CA GLU A 233 13.21 -4.54 25.41
C GLU A 233 12.70 -3.30 24.67
N ARG A 234 12.74 -3.34 23.33
CA ARG A 234 12.37 -2.20 22.50
C ARG A 234 10.86 -2.05 22.42
N GLU A 235 10.37 -0.84 22.71
CA GLU A 235 9.02 -0.43 22.38
C GLU A 235 8.95 0.08 20.94
N TYR A 236 8.08 -0.51 20.13
CA TYR A 236 7.80 -0.15 18.75
C TYR A 236 6.53 0.69 18.71
N GLY A 237 6.47 1.66 17.81
CA GLY A 237 5.29 2.46 17.55
C GLY A 237 4.83 2.31 16.11
N MET A 238 3.52 2.29 15.86
CA MET A 238 2.94 2.33 14.52
C MET A 238 1.67 3.16 14.49
N ARG A 239 1.42 3.82 13.36
CA ARG A 239 0.18 4.55 13.13
C ARG A 239 -0.82 3.70 12.36
N PHE A 240 -2.02 3.63 12.91
CA PHE A 240 -3.16 3.00 12.27
C PHE A 240 -4.40 3.88 12.44
N ALA A 241 -4.97 4.33 11.33
CA ALA A 241 -6.06 5.29 11.28
C ALA A 241 -5.73 6.56 12.09
N ASP A 242 -6.49 6.85 13.15
CA ASP A 242 -6.35 8.01 14.02
C ASP A 242 -5.64 7.66 15.33
N TYR A 243 -4.88 6.55 15.34
CA TYR A 243 -4.23 6.03 16.55
C TYR A 243 -2.74 5.81 16.33
N GLU A 244 -1.97 6.06 17.37
CA GLU A 244 -0.59 5.59 17.50
C GLU A 244 -0.57 4.44 18.50
N ILE A 245 -0.07 3.27 18.06
CA ILE A 245 -0.08 2.01 18.79
C ILE A 245 1.35 1.66 19.16
N PHE A 246 1.61 1.50 20.47
CA PHE A 246 2.91 1.09 20.97
C PHE A 246 2.84 -0.35 21.47
N PHE A 247 3.89 -1.11 21.17
CA PHE A 247 3.94 -2.52 21.51
C PHE A 247 5.36 -3.02 21.68
N ARG A 248 5.51 -4.14 22.38
CA ARG A 248 6.75 -4.93 22.47
C ARG A 248 6.50 -6.32 21.95
N VAL A 249 7.56 -7.00 21.55
CA VAL A 249 7.49 -8.40 21.12
C VAL A 249 8.56 -9.19 21.84
N LEU A 250 8.10 -10.22 22.54
CA LEU A 250 8.95 -11.21 23.18
C LEU A 250 8.57 -12.58 22.63
N ASP A 251 9.53 -13.28 22.06
CA ASP A 251 9.32 -14.56 21.38
C ASP A 251 8.23 -14.45 20.29
N ASP A 252 7.13 -15.18 20.43
CA ASP A 252 5.98 -15.20 19.53
C ASP A 252 4.81 -14.32 20.00
N THR A 253 5.00 -13.51 21.05
CA THR A 253 3.94 -12.72 21.67
C THR A 253 4.19 -11.22 21.51
N LEU A 254 3.22 -10.52 20.94
CA LEU A 254 3.16 -9.08 20.84
C LEU A 254 2.22 -8.52 21.88
N THR A 255 2.76 -7.74 22.81
CA THR A 255 1.98 -7.08 23.88
C THR A 255 1.83 -5.59 23.58
N VAL A 256 0.59 -5.11 23.43
CA VAL A 256 0.30 -3.68 23.28
C VAL A 256 0.46 -2.98 24.61
N THR A 257 1.36 -1.99 24.66
CA THR A 257 1.73 -1.26 25.88
C THR A 257 0.99 0.05 26.04
N ARG A 258 0.65 0.72 24.92
CA ARG A 258 0.02 2.05 24.93
C ARG A 258 -0.75 2.32 23.64
N VAL A 259 -1.82 3.10 23.74
CA VAL A 259 -2.63 3.61 22.61
C VAL A 259 -2.86 5.08 22.83
N GLU A 260 -2.50 5.89 21.81
CA GLU A 260 -2.73 7.32 21.76
C GLU A 260 -3.63 7.67 20.57
N VAL A 261 -4.53 8.64 20.75
CA VAL A 261 -5.36 9.20 19.67
C VAL A 261 -4.60 10.39 19.10
N ILE A 262 -4.46 10.46 17.77
CA ILE A 262 -3.71 11.51 17.05
C ILE A 262 -4.62 12.38 16.17
#